data_37b5424ec58c5bc72c6bea5b611f2545
#
_entry.id   37b5424ec58c5bc72c6bea5b611f2545
#
_cell.length_a   1.000
_cell.length_b   1.000
_cell.length_c   1.000
_cell.angle_alpha   90.00
_cell.angle_beta   90.00
_cell.angle_gamma   90.00
#
_symmetry.space_group_name_H-M   'P 1'
#
loop_
_entity.id
_entity.type
_entity.pdbx_description
1 polymer ?
#
loop_
_entity_poly.entity_id
_entity_poly.type
_entity_poly.pdbx_seq_one_letter_code
_entity_poly.pdbx_strand_id
1 'polypeptide(L)'
;MNMKLLTVVCSILYLAGAHTNGFAQCKEGWPAENKPKAEESVAIYGDAMRQGNYRGATPGLQWMLANAPKWNTKLYIDGADIYDKLTEKESDPAKKKVLVDSLLLIYDLRIKNCGDETNVLSRKVYACYKYFKTKEKIAELLSMYDKIYETSGNNVTDANLVAYMTTVKNYQTLHKNLTDEQILQRYDRIISVIDAKMKKAMAESKQTDIDKLKSYKDAVESMLIGLVKVDCDFVKKNLAPKFKQNPSDLPLAKKIYNFMLTGKCTEDPLFLEALEAIDKLNPEKDFGLKKTLAVRYMTNGNYEKAEAFLKEAFPLAVTPQDKSDGNLLMGSIEAKKGNYAGARDFFQKAAAADPANKNAWEKMGDLYYNSFDNCAKKQNLAEDRLVYIAAYEMYQKAGNAQLMSRAKAQFPSKEEIFLLNWQTGSNQQVKCWINEGVVLKTRD
;
A
#
# COMPACT_ATOMS: atom_id res chain seq x y z
N MET A 1 38.04 -17.42 70.88
CA MET A 1 38.95 -17.02 69.76
C MET A 1 38.09 -16.85 68.51
N ASN A 2 37.51 -15.67 68.36
CA ASN A 2 36.53 -15.38 67.35
C ASN A 2 37.13 -14.39 66.37
N MET A 3 37.25 -14.84 65.10
CA MET A 3 37.73 -14.04 63.96
C MET A 3 36.52 -13.47 63.26
N LYS A 4 36.30 -12.16 63.39
CA LYS A 4 35.23 -11.42 62.64
C LYS A 4 35.67 -11.23 61.22
N LEU A 5 34.86 -11.76 60.27
CA LEU A 5 34.96 -11.56 58.84
C LEU A 5 34.39 -10.16 58.47
N LEU A 6 35.23 -9.29 57.93
CA LEU A 6 34.86 -7.95 57.44
C LEU A 6 34.42 -8.06 55.98
N THR A 7 33.12 -7.96 55.72
CA THR A 7 32.58 -7.92 54.37
C THR A 7 32.68 -6.49 53.85
N VAL A 8 33.55 -6.28 52.85
CA VAL A 8 33.64 -5.02 52.12
C VAL A 8 32.59 -5.09 50.98
N VAL A 9 31.54 -4.28 51.11
CA VAL A 9 30.53 -4.08 50.05
C VAL A 9 31.11 -3.04 49.09
N CYS A 10 31.55 -3.50 47.92
CA CYS A 10 31.94 -2.62 46.81
C CYS A 10 30.66 -2.13 46.08
N SER A 11 30.23 -0.92 46.41
CA SER A 11 29.14 -0.25 45.71
C SER A 11 29.64 0.22 44.34
N ILE A 12 29.33 -0.51 43.28
CA ILE A 12 29.54 -0.05 41.92
C ILE A 12 28.44 0.96 41.60
N LEU A 13 28.79 2.24 41.63
CA LEU A 13 27.96 3.31 41.03
C LEU A 13 27.96 3.12 39.50
N TYR A 14 26.86 2.58 38.98
CA TYR A 14 26.54 2.73 37.55
C TYR A 14 26.16 4.19 37.29
N LEU A 15 27.12 4.96 36.79
CA LEU A 15 26.85 6.22 36.10
C LEU A 15 26.12 5.87 34.78
N ALA A 16 24.78 5.91 34.83
CA ALA A 16 23.95 5.96 33.62
C ALA A 16 24.28 7.28 32.89
N GLY A 17 25.24 7.24 32.01
CA GLY A 17 25.50 8.32 31.06
C GLY A 17 24.24 8.48 30.18
N ALA A 18 23.47 9.53 30.44
CA ALA A 18 22.44 10.00 29.53
C ALA A 18 23.15 10.36 28.21
N HIS A 19 23.09 9.44 27.24
CA HIS A 19 23.45 9.78 25.87
C HIS A 19 22.38 10.75 25.34
N THR A 20 22.58 12.03 25.60
CA THR A 20 21.95 13.07 24.80
C THR A 20 22.45 12.88 23.38
N ASN A 21 21.55 12.53 22.46
CA ASN A 21 21.78 12.53 21.02
C ASN A 21 22.00 13.98 20.51
N GLY A 22 23.06 14.61 20.99
CA GLY A 22 23.63 15.81 20.41
C GLY A 22 24.37 15.37 19.15
N PHE A 23 23.89 15.74 17.96
CA PHE A 23 24.63 15.53 16.73
C PHE A 23 26.05 16.05 16.92
N ALA A 24 27.07 15.17 16.84
CA ALA A 24 28.46 15.54 16.92
C ALA A 24 28.73 16.56 15.79
N GLN A 25 29.13 17.76 16.16
CA GLN A 25 29.37 18.88 15.25
C GLN A 25 30.75 19.43 15.51
N CYS A 26 31.51 19.67 14.43
CA CYS A 26 32.68 20.51 14.53
C CYS A 26 32.26 21.92 14.93
N LYS A 27 32.79 22.43 16.04
CA LYS A 27 32.50 23.76 16.60
C LYS A 27 33.72 24.36 17.30
N GLU A 28 34.92 23.96 16.89
CA GLU A 28 36.15 24.53 17.50
C GLU A 28 36.35 26.00 17.16
N GLY A 29 35.66 26.52 16.12
CA GLY A 29 35.81 27.91 15.68
C GLY A 29 37.08 28.15 14.89
N TRP A 30 37.46 29.42 14.77
CA TRP A 30 38.61 29.82 13.98
C TRP A 30 39.93 29.39 14.62
N PRO A 31 40.90 28.88 13.84
CA PRO A 31 42.23 28.52 14.36
C PRO A 31 42.96 29.75 14.90
N ALA A 32 43.48 29.66 16.13
CA ALA A 32 44.08 30.81 16.81
C ALA A 32 45.30 31.39 16.07
N GLU A 33 46.18 30.53 15.55
CA GLU A 33 47.45 30.96 14.91
C GLU A 33 47.28 31.52 13.47
N ASN A 34 46.27 31.04 12.74
CA ASN A 34 46.11 31.36 11.31
C ASN A 34 44.72 31.92 10.98
N LYS A 35 44.07 32.58 11.95
CA LYS A 35 42.71 33.08 11.79
C LYS A 35 42.49 33.95 10.55
N PRO A 36 43.36 34.97 10.24
CA PRO A 36 43.15 35.80 9.05
C PRO A 36 43.16 34.97 7.75
N LYS A 37 44.07 33.99 7.65
CA LYS A 37 44.15 33.13 6.47
C LYS A 37 43.01 32.17 6.36
N ALA A 38 42.49 31.69 7.48
CA ALA A 38 41.29 30.87 7.53
C ALA A 38 40.05 31.66 7.07
N GLU A 39 39.86 32.89 7.55
CA GLU A 39 38.77 33.80 7.15
C GLU A 39 38.83 34.11 5.67
N GLU A 40 40.05 34.46 5.15
CA GLU A 40 40.28 34.66 3.71
C GLU A 40 39.93 33.41 2.91
N SER A 41 40.38 32.23 3.31
CA SER A 41 40.12 30.96 2.63
C SER A 41 38.64 30.62 2.56
N VAL A 42 37.90 30.83 3.65
CA VAL A 42 36.44 30.64 3.71
C VAL A 42 35.72 31.65 2.83
N ALA A 43 36.15 32.91 2.82
CA ALA A 43 35.59 33.93 1.94
C ALA A 43 35.81 33.57 0.46
N ILE A 44 37.04 33.19 0.07
CA ILE A 44 37.37 32.79 -1.31
C ILE A 44 36.50 31.63 -1.77
N TYR A 45 36.46 30.50 -1.04
CA TYR A 45 35.69 29.37 -1.51
C TYR A 45 34.16 29.64 -1.45
N GLY A 46 33.70 30.39 -0.45
CA GLY A 46 32.30 30.76 -0.32
C GLY A 46 31.83 31.67 -1.46
N ASP A 47 32.63 32.66 -1.86
CA ASP A 47 32.34 33.53 -3.00
C ASP A 47 32.35 32.75 -4.31
N ALA A 48 33.36 31.92 -4.52
CA ALA A 48 33.46 31.08 -5.71
C ALA A 48 32.24 30.12 -5.82
N MET A 49 31.75 29.53 -4.71
CA MET A 49 30.56 28.72 -4.72
C MET A 49 29.30 29.53 -5.10
N ARG A 50 29.10 30.71 -4.52
CA ARG A 50 28.00 31.61 -4.88
C ARG A 50 27.95 31.97 -6.36
N GLN A 51 29.15 32.10 -6.98
CA GLN A 51 29.31 32.36 -8.41
C GLN A 51 29.21 31.10 -9.28
N GLY A 52 29.02 29.91 -8.70
CA GLY A 52 29.02 28.63 -9.44
C GLY A 52 30.41 28.19 -9.95
N ASN A 53 31.49 28.90 -9.51
CA ASN A 53 32.89 28.58 -9.85
C ASN A 53 33.47 27.55 -8.86
N TYR A 54 32.95 26.33 -8.92
CA TYR A 54 33.37 25.26 -7.99
C TYR A 54 34.86 24.89 -8.09
N ARG A 55 35.47 25.05 -9.28
CA ARG A 55 36.93 24.83 -9.44
C ARG A 55 37.73 25.89 -8.71
N GLY A 56 37.31 27.15 -8.78
CA GLY A 56 37.93 28.25 -8.03
C GLY A 56 37.76 28.15 -6.50
N ALA A 57 36.75 27.36 -6.04
CA ALA A 57 36.55 27.14 -4.63
C ALA A 57 37.52 26.10 -4.02
N THR A 58 38.11 25.21 -4.83
CA THR A 58 38.94 24.10 -4.30
C THR A 58 40.20 24.54 -3.52
N PRO A 59 40.97 25.58 -3.87
CA PRO A 59 42.15 25.95 -3.09
C PRO A 59 41.82 26.39 -1.66
N GLY A 60 40.82 27.25 -1.49
CA GLY A 60 40.40 27.71 -0.16
C GLY A 60 39.83 26.54 0.70
N LEU A 61 39.04 25.67 0.08
CA LEU A 61 38.52 24.45 0.75
C LEU A 61 39.69 23.56 1.21
N GLN A 62 40.66 23.27 0.33
CA GLN A 62 41.77 22.38 0.64
C GLN A 62 42.64 22.97 1.76
N TRP A 63 42.87 24.28 1.75
CA TRP A 63 43.58 24.94 2.82
C TRP A 63 42.89 24.76 4.17
N MET A 64 41.55 24.97 4.22
CA MET A 64 40.76 24.80 5.42
C MET A 64 40.76 23.33 5.92
N LEU A 65 40.63 22.36 5.03
CA LEU A 65 40.70 20.94 5.37
C LEU A 65 42.02 20.52 5.98
N ALA A 66 43.13 21.16 5.53
CA ALA A 66 44.48 20.87 6.04
C ALA A 66 44.79 21.57 7.36
N ASN A 67 44.36 22.83 7.55
CA ASN A 67 44.81 23.68 8.65
C ASN A 67 43.75 23.95 9.72
N ALA A 68 42.45 23.74 9.43
CA ALA A 68 41.35 23.97 10.35
C ALA A 68 40.24 22.91 10.21
N PRO A 69 40.59 21.60 10.26
CA PRO A 69 39.60 20.53 9.93
C PRO A 69 38.45 20.46 10.88
N LYS A 70 38.53 20.98 12.10
CA LYS A 70 37.45 20.98 13.08
C LYS A 70 36.76 22.33 13.25
N TRP A 71 37.05 23.29 12.36
CA TRP A 71 36.47 24.63 12.40
C TRP A 71 34.93 24.63 12.48
N ASN A 72 34.28 24.00 11.53
CA ASN A 72 32.82 23.92 11.44
C ASN A 72 32.40 22.76 10.54
N THR A 73 31.29 22.11 10.87
CA THR A 73 30.68 21.05 10.03
C THR A 73 30.36 21.54 8.60
N LYS A 74 30.08 22.84 8.44
CA LYS A 74 29.81 23.46 7.14
C LYS A 74 30.97 23.26 6.14
N LEU A 75 32.23 23.21 6.59
CA LEU A 75 33.38 22.92 5.75
C LEU A 75 33.20 21.63 4.92
N TYR A 76 32.70 20.59 5.55
CA TYR A 76 32.46 19.29 4.90
C TYR A 76 31.19 19.25 4.07
N ILE A 77 30.16 20.03 4.46
CA ILE A 77 28.94 20.18 3.65
C ILE A 77 29.27 20.90 2.35
N ASP A 78 29.94 22.03 2.44
CA ASP A 78 30.40 22.81 1.27
C ASP A 78 31.39 21.99 0.42
N GLY A 79 32.33 21.28 1.06
CA GLY A 79 33.28 20.43 0.37
C GLY A 79 32.61 19.32 -0.44
N ALA A 80 31.60 18.67 0.13
CA ALA A 80 30.82 17.65 -0.60
C ALA A 80 30.05 18.27 -1.78
N ASP A 81 29.43 19.44 -1.61
CA ASP A 81 28.76 20.15 -2.70
C ASP A 81 29.72 20.54 -3.82
N ILE A 82 30.89 21.12 -3.47
CA ILE A 82 31.91 21.49 -4.45
C ILE A 82 32.30 20.27 -5.29
N TYR A 83 32.72 19.17 -4.65
CA TYR A 83 33.18 18.01 -5.41
C TYR A 83 32.04 17.29 -6.14
N ASP A 84 30.81 17.27 -5.61
CA ASP A 84 29.64 16.74 -6.32
C ASP A 84 29.37 17.54 -7.61
N LYS A 85 29.36 18.88 -7.54
CA LYS A 85 29.17 19.76 -8.70
C LYS A 85 30.26 19.65 -9.73
N LEU A 86 31.49 19.50 -9.29
CA LEU A 86 32.63 19.26 -10.20
C LEU A 86 32.50 17.91 -10.90
N THR A 87 32.09 16.87 -10.16
CA THR A 87 31.87 15.51 -10.69
C THR A 87 30.73 15.47 -11.70
N GLU A 88 29.63 16.19 -11.44
CA GLU A 88 28.50 16.30 -12.37
C GLU A 88 28.90 16.89 -13.72
N LYS A 89 29.80 17.92 -13.71
CA LYS A 89 30.25 18.63 -14.91
C LYS A 89 31.41 17.96 -15.65
N GLU A 90 32.09 17.00 -15.01
CA GLU A 90 33.27 16.35 -15.61
C GLU A 90 32.84 15.23 -16.58
N SER A 91 33.34 15.32 -17.82
CA SER A 91 33.09 14.35 -18.89
C SER A 91 34.19 13.30 -19.04
N ASP A 92 35.43 13.64 -18.67
CA ASP A 92 36.56 12.71 -18.72
C ASP A 92 36.43 11.64 -17.60
N PRO A 93 36.35 10.35 -17.94
CA PRO A 93 36.15 9.30 -16.96
C PRO A 93 37.25 9.19 -15.90
N ALA A 94 38.52 9.43 -16.27
CA ALA A 94 39.66 9.36 -15.36
C ALA A 94 39.64 10.51 -14.35
N LYS A 95 39.37 11.73 -14.82
CA LYS A 95 39.24 12.92 -13.96
C LYS A 95 38.00 12.81 -13.08
N LYS A 96 36.87 12.30 -13.64
CA LYS A 96 35.64 12.07 -12.92
C LYS A 96 35.86 11.11 -11.76
N LYS A 97 36.60 10.02 -11.95
CA LYS A 97 36.97 9.09 -10.90
C LYS A 97 37.70 9.77 -9.75
N VAL A 98 38.70 10.61 -10.04
CA VAL A 98 39.45 11.37 -9.01
C VAL A 98 38.56 12.31 -8.23
N LEU A 99 37.57 12.95 -8.90
CA LEU A 99 36.59 13.81 -8.23
C LEU A 99 35.64 13.03 -7.35
N VAL A 100 35.19 11.84 -7.78
CA VAL A 100 34.41 10.95 -6.94
C VAL A 100 35.19 10.52 -5.72
N ASP A 101 36.43 10.08 -5.87
CA ASP A 101 37.30 9.69 -4.76
C ASP A 101 37.50 10.87 -3.77
N SER A 102 37.67 12.11 -4.28
CA SER A 102 37.72 13.30 -3.45
C SER A 102 36.44 13.60 -2.71
N LEU A 103 35.28 13.45 -3.36
CA LEU A 103 33.96 13.60 -2.75
C LEU A 103 33.77 12.59 -1.59
N LEU A 104 34.14 11.35 -1.81
CA LEU A 104 33.99 10.30 -0.78
C LEU A 104 34.95 10.53 0.40
N LEU A 105 36.16 11.03 0.13
CA LEU A 105 37.14 11.45 1.14
C LEU A 105 36.59 12.57 2.05
N ILE A 106 35.85 13.53 1.50
CA ILE A 106 35.21 14.61 2.30
C ILE A 106 34.27 14.01 3.36
N TYR A 107 33.47 13.00 3.01
CA TYR A 107 32.61 12.33 3.98
C TYR A 107 33.42 11.59 5.06
N ASP A 108 34.51 10.90 4.67
CA ASP A 108 35.37 10.19 5.63
C ASP A 108 36.08 11.17 6.59
N LEU A 109 36.58 12.29 6.08
CA LEU A 109 37.17 13.34 6.88
C LEU A 109 36.14 13.98 7.83
N ARG A 110 34.90 14.15 7.40
CA ARG A 110 33.83 14.63 8.26
C ARG A 110 33.57 13.67 9.42
N ILE A 111 33.47 12.37 9.17
CA ILE A 111 33.30 11.36 10.23
C ILE A 111 34.48 11.43 11.20
N LYS A 112 35.71 11.45 10.67
CA LYS A 112 36.93 11.47 11.46
C LYS A 112 37.03 12.70 12.37
N ASN A 113 36.70 13.87 11.87
CA ASN A 113 36.92 15.13 12.59
C ASN A 113 35.70 15.64 13.35
N CYS A 114 34.49 15.38 12.85
CA CYS A 114 33.24 15.92 13.41
C CYS A 114 32.29 14.84 13.98
N GLY A 115 32.55 13.55 13.74
CA GLY A 115 31.63 12.49 14.12
C GLY A 115 30.37 12.45 13.28
N ASP A 116 29.23 12.09 13.92
CA ASP A 116 27.91 11.95 13.26
C ASP A 116 27.93 10.89 12.12
N GLU A 117 28.61 9.77 12.39
CA GLU A 117 28.89 8.73 11.42
C GLU A 117 27.62 8.25 10.70
N THR A 118 26.55 7.98 11.45
CA THR A 118 25.30 7.45 10.94
C THR A 118 24.68 8.35 9.86
N ASN A 119 24.59 9.66 10.12
CA ASN A 119 24.03 10.63 9.16
C ASN A 119 24.98 10.82 7.97
N VAL A 120 26.28 10.89 8.23
CA VAL A 120 27.27 11.10 7.17
C VAL A 120 27.36 9.90 6.24
N LEU A 121 27.34 8.67 6.75
CA LEU A 121 27.30 7.45 5.94
C LEU A 121 26.05 7.38 5.06
N SER A 122 24.89 7.81 5.57
CA SER A 122 23.68 7.89 4.76
C SER A 122 23.82 8.83 3.56
N ARG A 123 24.53 9.95 3.72
CA ARG A 123 24.83 10.89 2.61
C ARG A 123 25.91 10.34 1.68
N LYS A 124 26.96 9.73 2.21
CA LYS A 124 28.03 9.10 1.44
C LYS A 124 27.50 8.00 0.52
N VAL A 125 26.62 7.14 1.03
CA VAL A 125 26.02 6.06 0.22
C VAL A 125 25.18 6.63 -0.93
N TYR A 126 24.47 7.73 -0.72
CA TYR A 126 23.71 8.38 -1.80
C TYR A 126 24.65 8.97 -2.87
N ALA A 127 25.79 9.55 -2.48
CA ALA A 127 26.82 9.96 -3.43
C ALA A 127 27.38 8.76 -4.22
N CYS A 128 27.65 7.64 -3.57
CA CYS A 128 28.03 6.40 -4.24
C CYS A 128 26.94 5.94 -5.23
N TYR A 129 25.67 6.00 -4.86
CA TYR A 129 24.54 5.67 -5.74
C TYR A 129 24.53 6.52 -7.04
N LYS A 130 24.90 7.79 -6.97
CA LYS A 130 24.99 8.66 -8.15
C LYS A 130 26.07 8.19 -9.14
N TYR A 131 27.20 7.69 -8.63
CA TYR A 131 28.42 7.51 -9.41
C TYR A 131 28.87 6.06 -9.60
N PHE A 132 28.45 5.11 -8.74
CA PHE A 132 28.81 3.71 -8.85
C PHE A 132 27.92 2.99 -9.87
N LYS A 133 28.47 2.77 -11.09
CA LYS A 133 27.72 2.20 -12.22
C LYS A 133 28.28 0.88 -12.74
N THR A 134 29.55 0.53 -12.42
CA THR A 134 30.13 -0.75 -12.84
C THR A 134 29.59 -1.89 -11.97
N LYS A 135 29.72 -3.12 -12.49
CA LYS A 135 29.24 -4.32 -11.80
C LYS A 135 29.84 -4.46 -10.40
N GLU A 136 31.16 -4.26 -10.27
CA GLU A 136 31.88 -4.32 -9.00
C GLU A 136 31.43 -3.22 -8.03
N LYS A 137 31.28 -2.00 -8.53
CA LYS A 137 30.85 -0.85 -7.72
C LYS A 137 29.39 -0.95 -7.27
N ILE A 138 28.52 -1.59 -8.03
CA ILE A 138 27.13 -1.86 -7.61
C ILE A 138 27.08 -2.92 -6.50
N ALA A 139 27.99 -3.91 -6.52
CA ALA A 139 28.12 -4.88 -5.43
C ALA A 139 28.60 -4.21 -4.13
N GLU A 140 29.60 -3.34 -4.22
CA GLU A 140 30.07 -2.50 -3.10
C GLU A 140 28.93 -1.63 -2.55
N LEU A 141 28.21 -0.95 -3.43
CA LEU A 141 27.09 -0.08 -3.07
C LEU A 141 25.96 -0.86 -2.36
N LEU A 142 25.62 -2.07 -2.83
CA LEU A 142 24.61 -2.92 -2.17
C LEU A 142 25.03 -3.24 -0.73
N SER A 143 26.29 -3.61 -0.51
CA SER A 143 26.84 -3.87 0.82
C SER A 143 26.80 -2.63 1.72
N MET A 144 27.10 -1.45 1.15
CA MET A 144 27.01 -0.17 1.89
C MET A 144 25.56 0.12 2.31
N TYR A 145 24.57 -0.12 1.43
CA TYR A 145 23.16 0.03 1.77
C TYR A 145 22.73 -0.96 2.86
N ASP A 146 23.10 -2.24 2.75
CA ASP A 146 22.81 -3.24 3.77
C ASP A 146 23.31 -2.74 5.15
N LYS A 147 24.56 -2.23 5.23
CA LYS A 147 25.16 -1.73 6.46
C LYS A 147 24.43 -0.51 7.02
N ILE A 148 24.11 0.51 6.21
CA ILE A 148 23.47 1.72 6.75
C ILE A 148 22.05 1.45 7.26
N TYR A 149 21.31 0.51 6.64
CA TYR A 149 19.99 0.15 7.12
C TYR A 149 20.04 -0.66 8.44
N GLU A 150 21.14 -1.38 8.69
CA GLU A 150 21.38 -2.06 9.96
C GLU A 150 21.77 -1.07 11.08
N THR A 151 22.58 -0.07 10.76
CA THR A 151 23.14 0.85 11.76
C THR A 151 22.30 2.11 12.00
N SER A 152 21.65 2.64 10.96
CA SER A 152 20.89 3.90 11.03
C SER A 152 19.41 3.70 11.32
N GLY A 153 18.86 2.52 11.08
CA GLY A 153 17.44 2.23 11.27
C GLY A 153 16.55 3.27 10.60
N ASN A 154 15.61 3.86 11.33
CA ASN A 154 14.67 4.86 10.81
C ASN A 154 15.30 6.23 10.48
N ASN A 155 16.58 6.46 10.81
CA ASN A 155 17.28 7.71 10.53
C ASN A 155 17.91 7.76 9.12
N VAL A 156 17.75 6.71 8.32
CA VAL A 156 18.15 6.73 6.90
C VAL A 156 17.47 7.91 6.19
N THR A 157 18.23 8.67 5.40
CA THR A 157 17.68 9.82 4.65
C THR A 157 16.71 9.36 3.57
N ASP A 158 15.69 10.17 3.27
CA ASP A 158 14.63 9.85 2.30
C ASP A 158 15.18 9.52 0.90
N ALA A 159 16.26 10.22 0.49
CA ALA A 159 16.91 9.97 -0.79
C ALA A 159 17.38 8.50 -0.97
N ASN A 160 17.65 7.80 0.12
CA ASN A 160 18.10 6.41 0.11
C ASN A 160 16.98 5.37 0.06
N LEU A 161 15.72 5.75 0.25
CA LEU A 161 14.60 4.79 0.30
C LEU A 161 14.42 4.09 -1.06
N VAL A 162 14.22 4.86 -2.12
CA VAL A 162 14.08 4.34 -3.48
C VAL A 162 15.43 3.91 -4.07
N ALA A 163 16.52 4.64 -3.74
CA ALA A 163 17.87 4.36 -4.24
C ALA A 163 18.38 2.97 -3.81
N TYR A 164 18.05 2.52 -2.59
CA TYR A 164 18.42 1.19 -2.15
C TYR A 164 17.71 0.11 -2.97
N MET A 165 16.39 0.19 -3.15
CA MET A 165 15.67 -0.81 -3.96
C MET A 165 16.13 -0.78 -5.43
N THR A 166 16.44 0.40 -5.97
CA THR A 166 17.05 0.55 -7.31
C THR A 166 18.41 -0.17 -7.37
N THR A 167 19.21 -0.08 -6.30
CA THR A 167 20.51 -0.78 -6.23
C THR A 167 20.30 -2.29 -6.17
N VAL A 168 19.31 -2.80 -5.41
CA VAL A 168 18.93 -4.21 -5.40
C VAL A 168 18.56 -4.69 -6.81
N LYS A 169 17.73 -3.90 -7.51
CA LYS A 169 17.33 -4.19 -8.89
C LYS A 169 18.53 -4.25 -9.84
N ASN A 170 19.40 -3.24 -9.78
CA ASN A 170 20.60 -3.19 -10.64
C ASN A 170 21.55 -4.33 -10.33
N TYR A 171 21.75 -4.64 -9.05
CA TYR A 171 22.57 -5.77 -8.62
C TYR A 171 22.00 -7.08 -9.14
N GLN A 172 20.71 -7.35 -8.97
CA GLN A 172 20.08 -8.58 -9.46
C GLN A 172 20.14 -8.69 -10.99
N THR A 173 19.99 -7.56 -11.71
CA THR A 173 20.12 -7.55 -13.18
C THR A 173 21.52 -7.95 -13.64
N LEU A 174 22.57 -7.51 -12.94
CA LEU A 174 23.96 -7.70 -13.33
C LEU A 174 24.56 -9.03 -12.82
N HIS A 175 24.16 -9.46 -11.62
CA HIS A 175 24.76 -10.60 -10.94
C HIS A 175 23.85 -11.85 -10.94
N LYS A 176 22.51 -11.67 -10.93
CA LYS A 176 21.49 -12.74 -10.96
C LYS A 176 21.64 -13.80 -9.88
N ASN A 177 22.14 -13.42 -8.69
CA ASN A 177 22.46 -14.37 -7.62
C ASN A 177 21.77 -14.08 -6.28
N LEU A 178 20.89 -13.05 -6.20
CA LEU A 178 20.04 -12.87 -5.04
C LEU A 178 18.87 -13.86 -5.10
N THR A 179 18.58 -14.50 -3.98
CA THR A 179 17.36 -15.27 -3.80
C THR A 179 16.16 -14.35 -3.58
N ASP A 180 14.94 -14.84 -3.85
CA ASP A 180 13.70 -14.12 -3.57
C ASP A 180 13.62 -13.66 -2.10
N GLU A 181 14.07 -14.52 -1.18
CA GLU A 181 14.12 -14.21 0.25
C GLU A 181 15.08 -13.06 0.55
N GLN A 182 16.26 -13.02 -0.06
CA GLN A 182 17.23 -11.94 0.11
C GLN A 182 16.72 -10.60 -0.46
N ILE A 183 15.97 -10.65 -1.56
CA ILE A 183 15.32 -9.47 -2.14
C ILE A 183 14.20 -8.99 -1.20
N LEU A 184 13.37 -9.92 -0.72
CA LEU A 184 12.26 -9.62 0.17
C LEU A 184 12.73 -9.03 1.52
N GLN A 185 13.81 -9.54 2.10
CA GLN A 185 14.39 -9.00 3.34
C GLN A 185 14.82 -7.54 3.18
N ARG A 186 15.43 -7.18 2.05
CA ARG A 186 15.83 -5.80 1.75
C ARG A 186 14.62 -4.90 1.52
N TYR A 187 13.64 -5.39 0.78
CA TYR A 187 12.37 -4.72 0.61
C TYR A 187 11.69 -4.45 1.97
N ASP A 188 11.61 -5.44 2.86
CA ASP A 188 10.99 -5.30 4.18
C ASP A 188 11.70 -4.25 5.04
N ARG A 189 13.03 -4.19 4.99
CA ARG A 189 13.82 -3.14 5.67
C ARG A 189 13.45 -1.74 5.15
N ILE A 190 13.34 -1.56 3.84
CA ILE A 190 12.98 -0.28 3.23
C ILE A 190 11.56 0.13 3.63
N ILE A 191 10.60 -0.77 3.51
CA ILE A 191 9.20 -0.50 3.84
C ILE A 191 9.02 -0.17 5.33
N SER A 192 9.72 -0.88 6.20
CA SER A 192 9.70 -0.59 7.65
C SER A 192 10.15 0.86 7.95
N VAL A 193 11.19 1.35 7.28
CA VAL A 193 11.65 2.74 7.43
C VAL A 193 10.62 3.73 6.86
N ILE A 194 10.05 3.43 5.69
CA ILE A 194 9.00 4.27 5.09
C ILE A 194 7.80 4.38 6.02
N ASP A 195 7.29 3.25 6.53
CA ASP A 195 6.12 3.20 7.41
C ASP A 195 6.37 3.94 8.74
N ALA A 196 7.57 3.81 9.32
CA ALA A 196 7.95 4.55 10.51
C ALA A 196 7.98 6.08 10.27
N LYS A 197 8.52 6.51 9.13
CA LYS A 197 8.54 7.92 8.72
C LYS A 197 7.13 8.43 8.41
N MET A 198 6.28 7.64 7.76
CA MET A 198 4.88 7.98 7.51
C MET A 198 4.11 8.17 8.82
N LYS A 199 4.27 7.25 9.77
CA LYS A 199 3.66 7.37 11.10
C LYS A 199 4.05 8.67 11.80
N LYS A 200 5.34 9.05 11.73
CA LYS A 200 5.83 10.32 12.26
C LYS A 200 5.22 11.52 11.53
N ALA A 201 5.21 11.51 10.20
CA ALA A 201 4.63 12.60 9.39
C ALA A 201 3.13 12.77 9.65
N MET A 202 2.38 11.68 9.86
CA MET A 202 0.96 11.70 10.25
C MET A 202 0.76 12.35 11.62
N ALA A 203 1.58 11.97 12.61
CA ALA A 203 1.52 12.56 13.95
C ALA A 203 1.84 14.07 13.94
N GLU A 204 2.67 14.53 13.00
CA GLU A 204 3.05 15.94 12.83
C GLU A 204 2.14 16.67 11.80
N SER A 205 1.10 16.01 11.26
CA SER A 205 0.15 16.55 10.25
C SER A 205 0.85 17.10 8.99
N LYS A 206 1.96 16.49 8.57
CA LYS A 206 2.78 16.91 7.42
C LYS A 206 2.31 16.22 6.12
N GLN A 207 1.23 16.70 5.51
CA GLN A 207 0.61 16.07 4.34
C GLN A 207 1.57 15.88 3.17
N THR A 208 2.42 16.88 2.85
CA THR A 208 3.40 16.79 1.77
C THR A 208 4.41 15.64 1.97
N ASP A 209 4.86 15.42 3.22
CA ASP A 209 5.77 14.32 3.53
C ASP A 209 5.06 12.96 3.42
N ILE A 210 3.78 12.89 3.83
CA ILE A 210 2.96 11.69 3.69
C ILE A 210 2.81 11.31 2.21
N ASP A 211 2.46 12.26 1.34
CA ASP A 211 2.25 12.01 -0.09
C ASP A 211 3.55 11.58 -0.79
N LYS A 212 4.67 12.22 -0.43
CA LYS A 212 6.00 11.85 -0.90
C LYS A 212 6.39 10.42 -0.47
N LEU A 213 6.17 10.07 0.79
CA LEU A 213 6.48 8.73 1.31
C LEU A 213 5.58 7.64 0.71
N LYS A 214 4.31 7.94 0.43
CA LYS A 214 3.43 7.05 -0.35
C LYS A 214 4.00 6.77 -1.73
N SER A 215 4.39 7.82 -2.46
CA SER A 215 5.03 7.68 -3.79
C SER A 215 6.30 6.82 -3.74
N TYR A 216 7.12 6.96 -2.70
CA TYR A 216 8.29 6.11 -2.52
C TYR A 216 7.91 4.65 -2.24
N LYS A 217 6.89 4.42 -1.43
CA LYS A 217 6.37 3.07 -1.17
C LYS A 217 5.91 2.39 -2.45
N ASP A 218 5.09 3.08 -3.25
CA ASP A 218 4.57 2.57 -4.52
C ASP A 218 5.72 2.23 -5.50
N ALA A 219 6.74 3.08 -5.57
CA ALA A 219 7.92 2.84 -6.40
C ALA A 219 8.71 1.61 -5.95
N VAL A 220 8.89 1.41 -4.65
CA VAL A 220 9.60 0.26 -4.07
C VAL A 220 8.81 -1.02 -4.29
N GLU A 221 7.49 -1.00 -4.09
CA GLU A 221 6.60 -2.15 -4.34
C GLU A 221 6.59 -2.54 -5.83
N SER A 222 6.52 -1.57 -6.73
CA SER A 222 6.59 -1.82 -8.18
C SER A 222 7.91 -2.49 -8.58
N MET A 223 9.03 -2.09 -7.98
CA MET A 223 10.33 -2.73 -8.23
C MET A 223 10.38 -4.16 -7.71
N LEU A 224 9.79 -4.45 -6.54
CA LEU A 224 9.73 -5.81 -6.01
C LEU A 224 8.98 -6.75 -6.96
N ILE A 225 7.79 -6.34 -7.44
CA ILE A 225 6.97 -7.12 -8.38
C ILE A 225 7.74 -7.41 -9.68
N GLY A 226 8.61 -6.50 -10.11
CA GLY A 226 9.48 -6.70 -11.28
C GLY A 226 10.70 -7.60 -11.04
N LEU A 227 11.06 -7.88 -9.78
CA LEU A 227 12.23 -8.67 -9.40
C LEU A 227 11.88 -10.09 -8.96
N VAL A 228 10.74 -10.26 -8.33
CA VAL A 228 10.26 -11.52 -7.75
C VAL A 228 8.89 -11.80 -8.34
N LYS A 229 8.67 -13.05 -8.74
CA LYS A 229 7.33 -13.48 -9.17
C LYS A 229 6.43 -13.58 -7.93
N VAL A 230 5.71 -12.51 -7.64
CA VAL A 230 4.75 -12.47 -6.53
C VAL A 230 3.45 -13.16 -6.97
N ASP A 231 3.44 -14.48 -6.86
CA ASP A 231 2.26 -15.33 -7.07
C ASP A 231 1.78 -15.96 -5.76
N CYS A 232 0.73 -16.79 -5.85
CA CYS A 232 0.15 -17.48 -4.69
C CYS A 232 1.18 -18.35 -3.95
N ASP A 233 2.05 -19.03 -4.68
CA ASP A 233 3.06 -19.92 -4.11
C ASP A 233 4.14 -19.13 -3.38
N PHE A 234 4.54 -17.99 -3.94
CA PHE A 234 5.45 -17.05 -3.27
C PHE A 234 4.90 -16.60 -1.90
N VAL A 235 3.63 -16.18 -1.85
CA VAL A 235 2.99 -15.73 -0.61
C VAL A 235 2.89 -16.86 0.40
N LYS A 236 2.45 -18.05 -0.05
CA LYS A 236 2.36 -19.24 0.81
C LYS A 236 3.71 -19.66 1.38
N LYS A 237 4.76 -19.64 0.58
CA LYS A 237 6.10 -20.06 0.98
C LYS A 237 6.77 -19.05 1.92
N ASN A 238 6.67 -17.75 1.62
CA ASN A 238 7.52 -16.74 2.25
C ASN A 238 6.80 -15.91 3.33
N LEU A 239 5.47 -15.72 3.22
CA LEU A 239 4.72 -14.85 4.12
C LEU A 239 3.78 -15.62 5.04
N ALA A 240 3.10 -16.66 4.57
CA ALA A 240 2.16 -17.42 5.39
C ALA A 240 2.79 -18.02 6.65
N PRO A 241 4.01 -18.60 6.65
CA PRO A 241 4.61 -19.09 7.89
C PRO A 241 4.85 -17.99 8.93
N LYS A 242 5.27 -16.79 8.49
CA LYS A 242 5.49 -15.64 9.36
C LYS A 242 4.16 -15.14 9.94
N PHE A 243 3.11 -15.11 9.12
CA PHE A 243 1.78 -14.69 9.55
C PHE A 243 1.16 -15.68 10.56
N LYS A 244 1.33 -16.97 10.36
CA LYS A 244 0.88 -18.00 11.32
C LYS A 244 1.59 -17.89 12.69
N GLN A 245 2.87 -17.48 12.70
CA GLN A 245 3.61 -17.23 13.94
C GLN A 245 3.12 -15.96 14.67
N ASN A 246 2.72 -14.93 13.93
CA ASN A 246 2.22 -13.67 14.48
C ASN A 246 0.98 -13.16 13.70
N PRO A 247 -0.23 -13.70 13.94
CA PRO A 247 -1.46 -13.28 13.27
C PRO A 247 -1.89 -11.84 13.60
N SER A 248 -1.25 -11.21 14.59
CA SER A 248 -1.51 -9.82 14.98
C SER A 248 -0.58 -8.81 14.27
N ASP A 249 0.20 -9.24 13.30
CA ASP A 249 1.05 -8.37 12.49
C ASP A 249 0.21 -7.73 11.36
N LEU A 250 -0.36 -6.56 11.65
CA LEU A 250 -1.19 -5.82 10.68
C LEU A 250 -0.44 -5.45 9.39
N PRO A 251 0.82 -4.96 9.42
CA PRO A 251 1.62 -4.76 8.21
C PRO A 251 1.76 -6.02 7.36
N LEU A 252 2.04 -7.15 7.98
CA LEU A 252 2.17 -8.43 7.27
C LEU A 252 0.83 -8.91 6.69
N ALA A 253 -0.28 -8.77 7.43
CA ALA A 253 -1.63 -9.09 6.94
C ALA A 253 -1.98 -8.25 5.70
N LYS A 254 -1.72 -6.93 5.74
CA LYS A 254 -1.92 -6.02 4.60
C LYS A 254 -1.05 -6.41 3.39
N LYS A 255 0.20 -6.82 3.62
CA LYS A 255 1.09 -7.29 2.56
C LYS A 255 0.56 -8.57 1.91
N ILE A 256 0.16 -9.56 2.70
CA ILE A 256 -0.45 -10.81 2.21
C ILE A 256 -1.67 -10.50 1.36
N TYR A 257 -2.58 -9.68 1.88
CA TYR A 257 -3.78 -9.26 1.15
C TYR A 257 -3.45 -8.64 -0.21
N ASN A 258 -2.55 -7.65 -0.26
CA ASN A 258 -2.18 -6.96 -1.49
C ASN A 258 -1.51 -7.90 -2.51
N PHE A 259 -0.60 -8.76 -2.06
CA PHE A 259 0.10 -9.69 -2.92
C PHE A 259 -0.83 -10.78 -3.46
N MET A 260 -1.72 -11.30 -2.64
CA MET A 260 -2.72 -12.27 -3.09
C MET A 260 -3.75 -11.66 -4.04
N LEU A 261 -4.12 -10.39 -3.83
CA LEU A 261 -4.99 -9.66 -4.77
C LEU A 261 -4.30 -9.49 -6.13
N THR A 262 -3.03 -9.04 -6.14
CA THR A 262 -2.21 -8.89 -7.35
C THR A 262 -1.99 -10.23 -8.06
N GLY A 263 -1.71 -11.28 -7.32
CA GLY A 263 -1.53 -12.65 -7.80
C GLY A 263 -2.83 -13.35 -8.21
N LYS A 264 -4.00 -12.70 -8.04
CA LYS A 264 -5.33 -13.28 -8.26
C LYS A 264 -5.62 -14.54 -7.44
N CYS A 265 -5.08 -14.59 -6.22
CA CYS A 265 -5.21 -15.72 -5.28
C CYS A 265 -6.38 -15.54 -4.31
N THR A 266 -7.43 -14.87 -4.71
CA THR A 266 -8.51 -14.44 -3.82
C THR A 266 -9.39 -15.58 -3.30
N GLU A 267 -9.30 -16.76 -3.91
CA GLU A 267 -10.02 -17.96 -3.46
C GLU A 267 -9.24 -18.77 -2.41
N ASP A 268 -7.96 -18.44 -2.17
CA ASP A 268 -7.15 -19.13 -1.17
C ASP A 268 -7.60 -18.76 0.25
N PRO A 269 -7.71 -19.71 1.19
CA PRO A 269 -8.09 -19.43 2.59
C PRO A 269 -7.23 -18.36 3.26
N LEU A 270 -5.94 -18.28 2.94
CA LEU A 270 -5.02 -17.29 3.49
C LEU A 270 -5.45 -15.85 3.15
N PHE A 271 -6.08 -15.64 1.99
CA PHE A 271 -6.62 -14.33 1.63
C PHE A 271 -7.71 -13.88 2.60
N LEU A 272 -8.61 -14.78 2.96
CA LEU A 272 -9.68 -14.51 3.92
C LEU A 272 -9.12 -14.31 5.33
N GLU A 273 -8.15 -15.14 5.75
CA GLU A 273 -7.46 -14.99 7.04
C GLU A 273 -6.77 -13.62 7.18
N ALA A 274 -6.10 -13.17 6.12
CA ALA A 274 -5.46 -11.86 6.09
C ALA A 274 -6.48 -10.72 6.16
N LEU A 275 -7.60 -10.82 5.43
CA LEU A 275 -8.69 -9.86 5.47
C LEU A 275 -9.32 -9.75 6.86
N GLU A 276 -9.59 -10.88 7.53
CA GLU A 276 -10.12 -10.91 8.91
C GLU A 276 -9.14 -10.26 9.90
N ALA A 277 -7.85 -10.55 9.76
CA ALA A 277 -6.83 -9.93 10.59
C ALA A 277 -6.77 -8.41 10.38
N ILE A 278 -6.86 -7.94 9.13
CA ILE A 278 -6.90 -6.51 8.83
C ILE A 278 -8.15 -5.87 9.45
N ASP A 279 -9.33 -6.47 9.29
CA ASP A 279 -10.56 -5.93 9.86
C ASP A 279 -10.50 -5.86 11.39
N LYS A 280 -9.96 -6.90 12.03
CA LYS A 280 -9.81 -6.94 13.48
C LYS A 280 -8.83 -5.90 14.02
N LEU A 281 -7.67 -5.75 13.37
CA LEU A 281 -6.53 -5.00 13.88
C LEU A 281 -6.50 -3.53 13.41
N ASN A 282 -7.16 -3.21 12.28
CA ASN A 282 -7.19 -1.84 11.78
C ASN A 282 -8.06 -0.97 12.70
N PRO A 283 -7.53 0.14 13.24
CA PRO A 283 -8.29 1.04 14.10
C PRO A 283 -9.43 1.74 13.33
N GLU A 284 -9.22 2.02 12.07
CA GLU A 284 -10.23 2.64 11.20
C GLU A 284 -11.00 1.55 10.46
N LYS A 285 -12.31 1.50 10.70
CA LYS A 285 -13.20 0.58 10.01
C LYS A 285 -13.61 1.15 8.65
N ASP A 286 -13.69 0.29 7.66
CA ASP A 286 -13.89 0.65 6.27
C ASP A 286 -15.01 -0.18 5.64
N PHE A 287 -15.94 0.50 4.92
CA PHE A 287 -17.07 -0.16 4.24
C PHE A 287 -16.57 -1.19 3.22
N GLY A 288 -15.58 -0.82 2.41
CA GLY A 288 -15.06 -1.66 1.33
C GLY A 288 -14.45 -2.96 1.85
N LEU A 289 -13.72 -2.90 2.96
CA LEU A 289 -13.14 -4.07 3.62
C LEU A 289 -14.23 -5.02 4.12
N LYS A 290 -15.21 -4.51 4.86
CA LYS A 290 -16.33 -5.32 5.36
C LYS A 290 -17.21 -5.88 4.24
N LYS A 291 -17.45 -5.10 3.18
CA LYS A 291 -18.11 -5.58 1.96
C LYS A 291 -17.33 -6.74 1.33
N THR A 292 -16.02 -6.63 1.23
CA THR A 292 -15.18 -7.70 0.66
C THR A 292 -15.24 -8.97 1.50
N LEU A 293 -15.18 -8.87 2.83
CA LEU A 293 -15.37 -10.00 3.74
C LEU A 293 -16.74 -10.65 3.54
N ALA A 294 -17.80 -9.85 3.48
CA ALA A 294 -19.16 -10.38 3.25
C ALA A 294 -19.26 -11.14 1.92
N VAL A 295 -18.71 -10.57 0.83
CA VAL A 295 -18.69 -11.25 -0.48
C VAL A 295 -17.93 -12.58 -0.40
N ARG A 296 -16.78 -12.63 0.28
CA ARG A 296 -16.02 -13.87 0.44
C ARG A 296 -16.77 -14.93 1.22
N TYR A 297 -17.43 -14.55 2.33
CA TYR A 297 -18.26 -15.47 3.09
C TYR A 297 -19.48 -15.96 2.29
N MET A 298 -20.09 -15.09 1.47
CA MET A 298 -21.15 -15.49 0.54
C MET A 298 -20.67 -16.55 -0.47
N THR A 299 -19.50 -16.31 -1.08
CA THR A 299 -18.91 -17.24 -2.05
C THR A 299 -18.62 -18.60 -1.41
N ASN A 300 -18.22 -18.62 -0.14
CA ASN A 300 -17.98 -19.83 0.63
C ASN A 300 -19.27 -20.44 1.24
N GLY A 301 -20.45 -19.89 0.91
CA GLY A 301 -21.74 -20.39 1.40
C GLY A 301 -22.05 -20.05 2.85
N ASN A 302 -21.24 -19.27 3.53
CA ASN A 302 -21.47 -18.86 4.92
C ASN A 302 -22.25 -17.54 4.96
N TYR A 303 -23.55 -17.62 4.70
CA TYR A 303 -24.46 -16.47 4.63
C TYR A 303 -24.64 -15.76 5.98
N GLU A 304 -24.52 -16.47 7.08
CA GLU A 304 -24.66 -15.90 8.43
C GLU A 304 -23.51 -14.93 8.75
N LYS A 305 -22.26 -15.34 8.50
CA LYS A 305 -21.12 -14.44 8.67
C LYS A 305 -21.14 -13.29 7.66
N ALA A 306 -21.54 -13.56 6.41
CA ALA A 306 -21.69 -12.52 5.41
C ALA A 306 -22.67 -11.43 5.85
N GLU A 307 -23.83 -11.83 6.37
CA GLU A 307 -24.83 -10.92 6.91
C GLU A 307 -24.30 -10.10 8.11
N ALA A 308 -23.56 -10.76 9.02
CA ALA A 308 -22.95 -10.07 10.16
C ALA A 308 -22.02 -8.96 9.71
N PHE A 309 -21.12 -9.24 8.76
CA PHE A 309 -20.21 -8.22 8.21
C PHE A 309 -20.94 -7.10 7.48
N LEU A 310 -22.02 -7.38 6.76
CA LEU A 310 -22.83 -6.34 6.12
C LEU A 310 -23.56 -5.46 7.14
N LYS A 311 -24.09 -6.02 8.22
CA LYS A 311 -24.68 -5.22 9.31
C LYS A 311 -23.68 -4.25 9.93
N GLU A 312 -22.43 -4.67 10.08
CA GLU A 312 -21.35 -3.81 10.54
C GLU A 312 -20.91 -2.80 9.46
N ALA A 313 -21.06 -3.10 8.17
CA ALA A 313 -20.72 -2.23 7.06
C ALA A 313 -21.73 -1.07 6.89
N PHE A 314 -23.02 -1.29 7.13
CA PHE A 314 -24.06 -0.29 6.88
C PHE A 314 -23.81 1.07 7.52
N PRO A 315 -23.39 1.20 8.79
CA PRO A 315 -23.07 2.48 9.40
C PRO A 315 -21.89 3.21 8.74
N LEU A 316 -21.05 2.46 8.00
CA LEU A 316 -19.86 2.96 7.30
C LEU A 316 -20.14 3.37 5.85
N ALA A 317 -21.33 3.04 5.32
CA ALA A 317 -21.75 3.37 3.96
C ALA A 317 -22.08 4.86 3.83
N VAL A 318 -21.17 5.64 3.30
CA VAL A 318 -21.32 7.10 3.16
C VAL A 318 -21.96 7.46 1.82
N THR A 319 -21.50 6.86 0.72
CA THR A 319 -21.95 7.21 -0.63
C THR A 319 -23.26 6.51 -1.00
N PRO A 320 -24.06 7.08 -1.94
CA PRO A 320 -25.21 6.37 -2.53
C PRO A 320 -24.84 4.97 -3.07
N GLN A 321 -23.68 4.86 -3.72
CA GLN A 321 -23.17 3.58 -4.24
C GLN A 321 -22.92 2.56 -3.12
N ASP A 322 -22.28 2.97 -2.01
CA ASP A 322 -22.02 2.04 -0.88
C ASP A 322 -23.33 1.52 -0.28
N LYS A 323 -24.31 2.42 -0.11
CA LYS A 323 -25.66 2.04 0.40
C LYS A 323 -26.37 1.08 -0.55
N SER A 324 -26.27 1.32 -1.86
CA SER A 324 -26.83 0.45 -2.88
C SER A 324 -26.14 -0.91 -2.87
N ASP A 325 -24.82 -0.95 -2.88
CA ASP A 325 -24.03 -2.21 -2.85
C ASP A 325 -24.34 -3.06 -1.62
N GLY A 326 -24.37 -2.43 -0.44
CA GLY A 326 -24.73 -3.12 0.80
C GLY A 326 -26.12 -3.76 0.75
N ASN A 327 -27.13 -3.02 0.25
CA ASN A 327 -28.48 -3.54 0.09
C ASN A 327 -28.56 -4.64 -0.98
N LEU A 328 -27.82 -4.53 -2.10
CA LEU A 328 -27.74 -5.60 -3.11
C LEU A 328 -27.21 -6.91 -2.53
N LEU A 329 -26.18 -6.85 -1.73
CA LEU A 329 -25.60 -8.03 -1.09
C LEU A 329 -26.56 -8.63 -0.06
N MET A 330 -27.22 -7.81 0.77
CA MET A 330 -28.23 -8.30 1.70
C MET A 330 -29.42 -8.97 0.97
N GLY A 331 -29.92 -8.34 -0.09
CA GLY A 331 -30.96 -8.94 -0.92
C GLY A 331 -30.53 -10.28 -1.53
N SER A 332 -29.28 -10.38 -1.94
CA SER A 332 -28.72 -11.63 -2.47
C SER A 332 -28.63 -12.74 -1.39
N ILE A 333 -28.27 -12.37 -0.16
CA ILE A 333 -28.26 -13.31 0.99
C ILE A 333 -29.66 -13.77 1.30
N GLU A 334 -30.65 -12.86 1.40
CA GLU A 334 -32.04 -13.19 1.69
C GLU A 334 -32.64 -14.12 0.61
N ALA A 335 -32.33 -13.87 -0.65
CA ALA A 335 -32.72 -14.75 -1.76
C ALA A 335 -32.17 -16.17 -1.60
N LYS A 336 -30.88 -16.29 -1.20
CA LYS A 336 -30.23 -17.58 -0.96
C LYS A 336 -30.81 -18.33 0.26
N LYS A 337 -31.31 -17.60 1.27
CA LYS A 337 -32.02 -18.16 2.41
C LYS A 337 -33.47 -18.51 2.11
N GLY A 338 -33.98 -18.20 0.90
CA GLY A 338 -35.38 -18.43 0.51
C GLY A 338 -36.37 -17.36 0.98
N ASN A 339 -35.87 -16.27 1.59
CA ASN A 339 -36.70 -15.12 1.96
C ASN A 339 -36.85 -14.15 0.78
N TYR A 340 -37.64 -14.54 -0.21
CA TYR A 340 -37.77 -13.77 -1.45
C TYR A 340 -38.43 -12.41 -1.26
N ALA A 341 -39.35 -12.25 -0.34
CA ALA A 341 -39.96 -10.96 -0.02
C ALA A 341 -38.94 -10.00 0.60
N GLY A 342 -38.15 -10.48 1.56
CA GLY A 342 -37.06 -9.73 2.14
C GLY A 342 -35.97 -9.35 1.09
N ALA A 343 -35.65 -10.27 0.18
CA ALA A 343 -34.70 -10.00 -0.91
C ALA A 343 -35.19 -8.86 -1.80
N ARG A 344 -36.50 -8.88 -2.19
CA ARG A 344 -37.11 -7.79 -2.96
C ARG A 344 -37.00 -6.46 -2.26
N ASP A 345 -37.31 -6.39 -0.98
CA ASP A 345 -37.26 -5.16 -0.19
C ASP A 345 -35.84 -4.56 -0.17
N PHE A 346 -34.83 -5.41 -0.04
CA PHE A 346 -33.45 -4.96 -0.11
C PHE A 346 -33.04 -4.47 -1.51
N PHE A 347 -33.48 -5.15 -2.58
CA PHE A 347 -33.20 -4.68 -3.95
C PHE A 347 -33.91 -3.36 -4.25
N GLN A 348 -35.15 -3.14 -3.73
CA GLN A 348 -35.82 -1.84 -3.82
C GLN A 348 -35.07 -0.74 -3.07
N LYS A 349 -34.56 -1.02 -1.86
CA LYS A 349 -33.70 -0.10 -1.11
C LYS A 349 -32.41 0.21 -1.86
N ALA A 350 -31.82 -0.77 -2.54
CA ALA A 350 -30.63 -0.57 -3.35
C ALA A 350 -30.90 0.37 -4.53
N ALA A 351 -32.00 0.17 -5.26
CA ALA A 351 -32.43 1.03 -6.36
C ALA A 351 -32.79 2.45 -5.91
N ALA A 352 -33.37 2.59 -4.71
CA ALA A 352 -33.70 3.88 -4.13
C ALA A 352 -32.45 4.64 -3.66
N ALA A 353 -31.44 3.92 -3.11
CA ALA A 353 -30.19 4.51 -2.65
C ALA A 353 -29.33 5.05 -3.80
N ASP A 354 -29.28 4.32 -4.92
CA ASP A 354 -28.58 4.74 -6.13
C ASP A 354 -29.41 4.40 -7.38
N PRO A 355 -30.21 5.34 -7.89
CA PRO A 355 -31.03 5.10 -9.11
C PRO A 355 -30.22 4.84 -10.37
N ALA A 356 -28.92 5.20 -10.41
CA ALA A 356 -28.04 4.90 -11.52
C ALA A 356 -27.57 3.45 -11.54
N ASN A 357 -27.66 2.75 -10.40
CA ASN A 357 -27.27 1.36 -10.27
C ASN A 357 -28.38 0.40 -10.80
N LYS A 358 -28.34 0.14 -12.09
CA LYS A 358 -29.30 -0.72 -12.80
C LYS A 358 -29.28 -2.18 -12.32
N ASN A 359 -28.19 -2.60 -11.66
CA ASN A 359 -28.05 -3.96 -11.16
C ASN A 359 -29.14 -4.33 -10.12
N ALA A 360 -29.63 -3.35 -9.37
CA ALA A 360 -30.72 -3.58 -8.41
C ALA A 360 -32.01 -4.09 -9.12
N TRP A 361 -32.35 -3.48 -10.25
CA TRP A 361 -33.48 -3.90 -11.04
C TRP A 361 -33.24 -5.24 -11.74
N GLU A 362 -32.02 -5.51 -12.22
CA GLU A 362 -31.66 -6.83 -12.78
C GLU A 362 -31.81 -7.93 -11.75
N LYS A 363 -31.29 -7.73 -10.53
CA LYS A 363 -31.40 -8.71 -9.44
C LYS A 363 -32.86 -8.96 -9.04
N MET A 364 -33.68 -7.94 -9.04
CA MET A 364 -35.12 -8.09 -8.78
C MET A 364 -35.80 -8.86 -9.93
N GLY A 365 -35.45 -8.57 -11.19
CA GLY A 365 -35.91 -9.33 -12.33
C GLY A 365 -35.49 -10.80 -12.28
N ASP A 366 -34.23 -11.08 -11.92
CA ASP A 366 -33.73 -12.44 -11.71
C ASP A 366 -34.51 -13.17 -10.60
N LEU A 367 -34.82 -12.47 -9.50
CA LEU A 367 -35.58 -13.00 -8.39
C LEU A 367 -36.99 -13.44 -8.84
N TYR A 368 -37.68 -12.57 -9.61
CA TYR A 368 -39.01 -12.88 -10.12
C TYR A 368 -38.96 -14.00 -11.18
N TYR A 369 -38.03 -13.93 -12.13
CA TYR A 369 -37.86 -14.93 -13.18
C TYR A 369 -37.65 -16.34 -12.58
N ASN A 370 -36.81 -16.46 -11.58
CA ASN A 370 -36.48 -17.73 -10.93
C ASN A 370 -37.55 -18.19 -9.91
N SER A 371 -38.60 -17.41 -9.69
CA SER A 371 -39.67 -17.76 -8.78
C SER A 371 -40.82 -18.54 -9.42
N PHE A 372 -40.71 -18.91 -10.70
CA PHE A 372 -41.75 -19.64 -11.41
C PHE A 372 -42.22 -20.87 -10.61
N ASP A 373 -41.30 -21.76 -10.25
CA ASP A 373 -41.64 -22.99 -9.53
C ASP A 373 -42.25 -22.75 -8.14
N ASN A 374 -41.84 -21.67 -7.47
CA ASN A 374 -42.34 -21.28 -6.15
C ASN A 374 -43.71 -20.58 -6.22
N CYS A 375 -44.08 -20.03 -7.37
CA CYS A 375 -45.31 -19.29 -7.61
C CYS A 375 -46.36 -20.14 -8.35
N ALA A 376 -45.92 -21.12 -9.14
CA ALA A 376 -46.77 -21.92 -10.01
C ALA A 376 -47.72 -22.81 -9.17
N LYS A 377 -49.05 -22.64 -9.40
CA LYS A 377 -50.08 -23.50 -8.83
C LYS A 377 -50.33 -24.75 -9.68
N LYS A 378 -49.80 -24.77 -10.91
CA LYS A 378 -49.96 -25.83 -11.92
C LYS A 378 -51.42 -26.13 -12.27
N GLN A 379 -52.31 -25.16 -12.04
CA GLN A 379 -53.73 -25.24 -12.40
C GLN A 379 -53.98 -24.54 -13.73
N ASN A 380 -53.27 -23.44 -13.98
CA ASN A 380 -53.36 -22.68 -15.20
C ASN A 380 -52.01 -22.08 -15.56
N LEU A 381 -51.49 -22.46 -16.73
CA LEU A 381 -50.17 -22.07 -17.17
C LEU A 381 -50.08 -20.57 -17.47
N ALA A 382 -51.15 -19.91 -17.91
CA ALA A 382 -51.14 -18.46 -18.14
C ALA A 382 -51.00 -17.69 -16.82
N GLU A 383 -51.69 -18.10 -15.74
CA GLU A 383 -51.52 -17.52 -14.40
C GLU A 383 -50.11 -17.73 -13.90
N ASP A 384 -49.55 -18.93 -14.00
CA ASP A 384 -48.24 -19.28 -13.51
C ASP A 384 -47.13 -18.48 -14.25
N ARG A 385 -47.34 -18.18 -15.52
CA ARG A 385 -46.39 -17.42 -16.36
C ARG A 385 -46.40 -15.89 -16.15
N LEU A 386 -47.32 -15.35 -15.37
CA LEU A 386 -47.35 -13.91 -15.04
C LEU A 386 -46.07 -13.43 -14.35
N VAL A 387 -45.38 -14.32 -13.62
CA VAL A 387 -44.08 -14.02 -12.98
C VAL A 387 -43.02 -13.53 -13.99
N TYR A 388 -43.05 -14.03 -15.24
CA TYR A 388 -42.14 -13.64 -16.29
C TYR A 388 -42.45 -12.25 -16.82
N ILE A 389 -43.71 -11.80 -16.79
CA ILE A 389 -44.09 -10.44 -17.13
C ILE A 389 -43.56 -9.49 -16.05
N ALA A 390 -43.72 -9.83 -14.77
CA ALA A 390 -43.16 -9.05 -13.68
C ALA A 390 -41.60 -8.95 -13.77
N ALA A 391 -40.95 -10.08 -14.09
CA ALA A 391 -39.50 -10.06 -14.34
C ALA A 391 -39.11 -9.17 -15.49
N TYR A 392 -39.85 -9.22 -16.60
CA TYR A 392 -39.62 -8.38 -17.78
C TYR A 392 -39.69 -6.88 -17.45
N GLU A 393 -40.64 -6.45 -16.63
CA GLU A 393 -40.78 -5.05 -16.21
C GLU A 393 -39.58 -4.59 -15.39
N MET A 394 -39.01 -5.45 -14.55
CA MET A 394 -37.78 -5.15 -13.81
C MET A 394 -36.57 -5.05 -14.74
N TYR A 395 -36.41 -5.97 -15.70
CA TYR A 395 -35.37 -5.91 -16.70
C TYR A 395 -35.51 -4.69 -17.63
N GLN A 396 -36.74 -4.24 -17.88
CA GLN A 396 -37.01 -3.00 -18.63
C GLN A 396 -36.49 -1.77 -17.84
N LYS A 397 -36.75 -1.70 -16.54
CA LYS A 397 -36.20 -0.64 -15.67
C LYS A 397 -34.66 -0.67 -15.65
N ALA A 398 -34.07 -1.85 -15.71
CA ALA A 398 -32.62 -2.02 -15.82
C ALA A 398 -32.07 -1.62 -17.22
N GLY A 399 -32.92 -1.63 -18.25
CA GLY A 399 -32.52 -1.40 -19.64
C GLY A 399 -31.77 -2.57 -20.27
N ASN A 400 -31.95 -3.80 -19.75
CA ASN A 400 -31.26 -5.00 -20.25
C ASN A 400 -32.11 -5.74 -21.30
N ALA A 401 -31.89 -5.41 -22.57
CA ALA A 401 -32.64 -5.97 -23.71
C ALA A 401 -32.54 -7.50 -23.83
N GLN A 402 -31.41 -8.09 -23.48
CA GLN A 402 -31.21 -9.53 -23.51
C GLN A 402 -32.08 -10.25 -22.48
N LEU A 403 -32.08 -9.79 -21.22
CA LEU A 403 -32.90 -10.34 -20.17
C LEU A 403 -34.40 -10.11 -20.42
N MET A 404 -34.76 -8.95 -20.99
CA MET A 404 -36.13 -8.68 -21.46
C MET A 404 -36.57 -9.71 -22.50
N SER A 405 -35.75 -9.99 -23.52
CA SER A 405 -36.04 -10.97 -24.54
C SER A 405 -36.21 -12.38 -23.97
N ARG A 406 -35.32 -12.76 -23.04
CA ARG A 406 -35.40 -14.04 -22.34
C ARG A 406 -36.72 -14.18 -21.56
N ALA A 407 -37.12 -13.15 -20.83
CA ALA A 407 -38.36 -13.16 -20.06
C ALA A 407 -39.59 -13.20 -21.00
N LYS A 408 -39.57 -12.41 -22.08
CA LYS A 408 -40.68 -12.37 -23.10
C LYS A 408 -40.92 -13.74 -23.72
N ALA A 409 -39.89 -14.53 -23.98
CA ALA A 409 -40.04 -15.88 -24.53
C ALA A 409 -40.80 -16.82 -23.62
N GLN A 410 -40.96 -16.51 -22.34
CA GLN A 410 -41.67 -17.29 -21.35
C GLN A 410 -43.08 -16.75 -21.05
N PHE A 411 -43.54 -15.68 -21.66
CA PHE A 411 -44.88 -15.14 -21.48
C PHE A 411 -45.95 -16.17 -21.81
N PRO A 412 -47.20 -16.04 -21.31
CA PRO A 412 -48.29 -16.85 -21.78
C PRO A 412 -48.53 -16.68 -23.26
N SER A 413 -48.98 -17.72 -23.96
CA SER A 413 -49.42 -17.62 -25.37
C SER A 413 -50.85 -17.05 -25.46
N LYS A 414 -51.23 -16.62 -26.65
CA LYS A 414 -52.62 -16.21 -26.95
C LYS A 414 -53.62 -17.33 -26.66
N GLU A 415 -53.28 -18.59 -26.99
CA GLU A 415 -54.10 -19.75 -26.71
C GLU A 415 -54.29 -19.94 -25.18
N GLU A 416 -53.19 -19.85 -24.40
CA GLU A 416 -53.25 -20.01 -22.94
C GLU A 416 -54.14 -18.96 -22.26
N ILE A 417 -54.10 -17.67 -22.72
CA ILE A 417 -54.92 -16.61 -22.16
C ILE A 417 -56.38 -16.68 -22.62
N PHE A 418 -56.63 -17.19 -23.85
CA PHE A 418 -58.00 -17.38 -24.37
C PHE A 418 -58.80 -18.32 -23.48
N LEU A 419 -58.20 -19.39 -22.99
CA LEU A 419 -58.85 -20.34 -22.11
C LEU A 419 -59.39 -19.71 -20.79
N LEU A 420 -58.87 -18.55 -20.41
CA LEU A 420 -59.28 -17.78 -19.23
C LEU A 420 -60.17 -16.58 -19.54
N ASN A 421 -60.54 -16.39 -20.82
CA ASN A 421 -61.20 -15.18 -21.31
C ASN A 421 -60.41 -13.89 -21.03
N TRP A 422 -59.08 -13.98 -20.98
CA TRP A 422 -58.23 -12.82 -20.78
C TRP A 422 -57.91 -12.14 -22.08
N GLN A 423 -57.70 -10.80 -22.01
CA GLN A 423 -57.34 -9.99 -23.17
C GLN A 423 -55.92 -9.40 -22.96
N THR A 424 -55.10 -9.45 -23.99
CA THR A 424 -53.80 -8.74 -23.98
C THR A 424 -54.01 -7.27 -23.65
N GLY A 425 -53.16 -6.72 -22.74
CA GLY A 425 -53.30 -5.37 -22.23
C GLY A 425 -54.15 -5.24 -20.96
N SER A 426 -54.88 -6.28 -20.55
CA SER A 426 -55.62 -6.27 -19.28
C SER A 426 -54.67 -6.37 -18.06
N ASN A 427 -55.08 -5.81 -16.94
CA ASN A 427 -54.33 -5.94 -15.70
C ASN A 427 -54.57 -7.32 -15.07
N GLN A 428 -53.48 -7.99 -14.71
CA GLN A 428 -53.49 -9.26 -14.01
C GLN A 428 -52.63 -9.18 -12.75
N GLN A 429 -52.96 -10.02 -11.76
CA GLN A 429 -52.26 -10.08 -10.49
C GLN A 429 -51.40 -11.34 -10.38
N VAL A 430 -50.12 -11.18 -10.11
CA VAL A 430 -49.24 -12.31 -9.74
C VAL A 430 -49.55 -12.76 -8.34
N LYS A 431 -50.30 -13.86 -8.20
CA LYS A 431 -50.88 -14.36 -6.93
C LYS A 431 -49.91 -15.26 -6.14
N CYS A 432 -48.73 -14.77 -5.79
CA CYS A 432 -47.77 -15.45 -4.93
C CYS A 432 -47.08 -14.42 -4.03
N TRP A 433 -45.94 -14.73 -3.48
CA TRP A 433 -45.17 -13.79 -2.66
C TRP A 433 -44.81 -12.47 -3.39
N ILE A 434 -44.78 -12.48 -4.73
CA ILE A 434 -44.53 -11.28 -5.56
C ILE A 434 -45.67 -10.27 -5.37
N ASN A 435 -46.93 -10.73 -5.47
CA ASN A 435 -48.14 -9.95 -5.25
C ASN A 435 -48.16 -8.58 -5.95
N GLU A 436 -47.73 -8.54 -7.21
CA GLU A 436 -47.69 -7.32 -8.06
C GLU A 436 -48.65 -7.43 -9.23
N GLY A 437 -49.23 -6.28 -9.62
CA GLY A 437 -50.03 -6.17 -10.83
C GLY A 437 -49.16 -6.07 -12.06
N VAL A 438 -49.51 -6.76 -13.13
CA VAL A 438 -48.79 -6.69 -14.43
C VAL A 438 -49.79 -6.46 -15.55
N VAL A 439 -49.34 -5.78 -16.60
CA VAL A 439 -50.11 -5.64 -17.86
C VAL A 439 -49.86 -6.87 -18.72
N LEU A 440 -50.92 -7.62 -18.97
CA LEU A 440 -50.85 -8.88 -19.70
C LEU A 440 -50.24 -8.71 -21.11
N LYS A 441 -49.21 -9.49 -21.37
CA LYS A 441 -48.47 -9.57 -22.67
C LYS A 441 -48.37 -11.03 -23.06
N THR A 442 -48.30 -11.30 -24.35
CA THR A 442 -48.10 -12.63 -24.89
C THR A 442 -46.76 -12.77 -25.62
N ARG A 443 -46.26 -14.02 -25.71
CA ARG A 443 -45.01 -14.31 -26.41
C ARG A 443 -45.16 -14.31 -27.95
N ASP A 444 -46.36 -14.55 -28.42
CA ASP A 444 -46.77 -14.66 -29.83
C ASP A 444 -47.77 -13.57 -30.26
#